data_555bcee1f8a245f6fa214a5d1d1f764f
#
_entry.id   555bcee1f8a245f6fa214a5d1d1f764f
#
_cell.length_a   1.000
_cell.length_b   1.000
_cell.length_c   1.000
_cell.angle_alpha   90.00
_cell.angle_beta   90.00
_cell.angle_gamma   90.00
#
_symmetry.space_group_name_H-M   'P 1'
#
loop_
_entity.id
_entity.type
_entity.pdbx_description
1 polymer ?
#
loop_
_entity_poly.entity_id
_entity_poly.type
_entity_poly.pdbx_seq_one_letter_code
_entity_poly.pdbx_strand_id
1 'polypeptide(L)'
;MCGIAGLLGNGSIQDAISMAGAIGHRGPDGSGDFFSDVENENACVAFSHARLSIIDLGGSPQPIHSDHGCVLMVNGEIYNHQEIKSELQNYPFRTAGDSESILALHRAYSWNRPIGENPAERHIEWVSKLDGMWGFSLWDPSANELILCRDPFGIKPLVRTQLSDGTLLFGSEVKAFRGHPEFSAKPDISALAVRLAYEYPLDQTTLFLGVTSVGVGTIETWSLEEGIPTLTGVAQYLRSQVAPADSWNPSQNANELLSGLNKSIQDRLMADVPVGIVLSGGLDSSLIAALAHNAADLAGKPTPECWTVADSEDNVDLQASIMVAKNQDLGHHIHIMDESTMWKKLPEFVWNGEDLDISVMFWQSVFEQMKDNVTVALCGQGADELHAGYSRYRNLQGHANLINSRLELVEKFSIPEVDRGLGKSWSSRSIMPENNFSSLTETLEFEQTRGQMSNFQLRLGDRHSMAQALEARVPFLGMSHANLANKLPLSWRLSDKDEKMALRAAADLTTLPKEIVRRPKLPAGTATSPTLVSELITTLSDRASDWAKEYGALTRQLLDQPDMAIGMRIFHAMHLTETGPKQRKGDLLDVLDDVGPWPQ
;
A
#
# COMPACT_ATOMS: atom_id res chain seq x y z
N MET A 1 -12.45 5.81 0.81
CA MET A 1 -11.65 4.84 0.02
C MET A 1 -12.54 3.82 -0.64
N CYS A 2 -12.04 3.09 -1.65
CA CYS A 2 -12.92 2.33 -2.51
C CYS A 2 -12.25 1.04 -3.00
N GLY A 3 -13.04 0.18 -3.59
CA GLY A 3 -12.59 -0.91 -4.43
C GLY A 3 -12.89 -0.58 -5.89
N ILE A 4 -11.89 -0.59 -6.76
CA ILE A 4 -12.09 -0.47 -8.20
C ILE A 4 -11.79 -1.80 -8.87
N ALA A 5 -12.58 -2.15 -9.87
CA ALA A 5 -12.36 -3.31 -10.72
C ALA A 5 -12.87 -3.02 -12.14
N GLY A 6 -12.16 -3.46 -13.14
CA GLY A 6 -12.59 -3.25 -14.52
C GLY A 6 -11.83 -4.12 -15.50
N LEU A 7 -12.31 -4.07 -16.73
CA LEU A 7 -11.70 -4.76 -17.87
C LEU A 7 -11.73 -3.89 -19.13
N LEU A 8 -10.79 -4.17 -20.02
CA LEU A 8 -10.77 -3.69 -21.40
C LEU A 8 -10.53 -4.93 -22.29
N GLY A 9 -11.31 -5.09 -23.35
CA GLY A 9 -11.22 -6.23 -24.28
C GLY A 9 -12.51 -7.03 -24.34
N ASN A 10 -12.40 -8.36 -24.29
CA ASN A 10 -13.55 -9.26 -24.34
C ASN A 10 -14.13 -9.48 -22.93
N GLY A 11 -15.42 -9.25 -22.76
CA GLY A 11 -16.09 -9.43 -21.46
C GLY A 11 -17.43 -8.74 -21.38
N SER A 12 -17.95 -8.64 -20.18
CA SER A 12 -19.26 -8.05 -19.88
C SER A 12 -19.22 -7.19 -18.63
N ILE A 13 -20.28 -6.38 -18.45
CA ILE A 13 -20.46 -5.64 -17.20
C ILE A 13 -20.59 -6.58 -16.00
N GLN A 14 -21.16 -7.76 -16.17
CA GLN A 14 -21.32 -8.75 -15.09
C GLN A 14 -19.96 -9.24 -14.57
N ASP A 15 -18.96 -9.35 -15.44
CA ASP A 15 -17.59 -9.73 -15.03
C ASP A 15 -17.00 -8.65 -14.13
N ALA A 16 -17.10 -7.37 -14.53
CA ALA A 16 -16.64 -6.23 -13.70
C ALA A 16 -17.37 -6.16 -12.35
N ILE A 17 -18.71 -6.35 -12.34
CA ILE A 17 -19.52 -6.39 -11.10
C ILE A 17 -19.08 -7.55 -10.20
N SER A 18 -18.83 -8.73 -10.76
CA SER A 18 -18.37 -9.89 -10.00
C SER A 18 -16.98 -9.65 -9.41
N MET A 19 -16.08 -9.03 -10.18
CA MET A 19 -14.76 -8.63 -9.71
C MET A 19 -14.83 -7.60 -8.56
N ALA A 20 -15.63 -6.56 -8.68
CA ALA A 20 -15.86 -5.59 -7.61
C ALA A 20 -16.50 -6.23 -6.38
N GLY A 21 -17.43 -7.16 -6.57
CA GLY A 21 -18.06 -7.97 -5.52
C GLY A 21 -17.05 -8.77 -4.68
N ALA A 22 -15.99 -9.30 -5.31
CA ALA A 22 -14.92 -10.01 -4.61
C ALA A 22 -14.09 -9.11 -3.64
N ILE A 23 -14.12 -7.80 -3.87
CA ILE A 23 -13.47 -6.78 -3.03
C ILE A 23 -14.48 -5.80 -2.39
N GLY A 24 -15.73 -6.19 -2.27
CA GLY A 24 -16.80 -5.35 -1.69
C GLY A 24 -16.57 -4.91 -0.25
N HIS A 25 -15.70 -5.61 0.50
CA HIS A 25 -15.27 -5.20 1.84
C HIS A 25 -14.57 -3.82 1.86
N ARG A 26 -13.99 -3.39 0.73
CA ARG A 26 -13.32 -2.09 0.62
C ARG A 26 -14.29 -0.90 0.59
N GLY A 27 -15.54 -1.13 0.22
CA GLY A 27 -16.51 -0.05 0.07
C GLY A 27 -17.95 -0.53 0.24
N PRO A 28 -18.42 -0.65 1.50
CA PRO A 28 -19.76 -1.15 1.79
C PRO A 28 -20.89 -0.13 1.59
N ASP A 29 -20.56 1.16 1.36
CA ASP A 29 -21.56 2.26 1.39
C ASP A 29 -22.31 2.42 0.06
N GLY A 30 -21.80 1.84 -1.02
CA GLY A 30 -22.45 1.91 -2.32
C GLY A 30 -21.66 1.23 -3.44
N SER A 31 -22.27 1.12 -4.59
CA SER A 31 -21.66 0.62 -5.81
C SER A 31 -22.09 1.45 -7.01
N GLY A 32 -21.33 1.34 -8.10
CA GLY A 32 -21.70 1.91 -9.38
C GLY A 32 -20.89 1.27 -10.49
N ASP A 33 -21.49 1.26 -11.68
CA ASP A 33 -20.99 0.50 -12.81
C ASP A 33 -21.05 1.35 -14.09
N PHE A 34 -20.15 1.03 -15.03
CA PHE A 34 -20.12 1.60 -16.37
C PHE A 34 -19.80 0.51 -17.39
N PHE A 35 -20.47 0.56 -18.53
CA PHE A 35 -20.20 -0.32 -19.65
C PHE A 35 -20.31 0.45 -20.97
N SER A 36 -19.40 0.19 -21.89
CA SER A 36 -19.47 0.66 -23.26
C SER A 36 -18.82 -0.34 -24.20
N ASP A 37 -19.51 -0.67 -25.27
CA ASP A 37 -18.85 -1.25 -26.44
C ASP A 37 -17.90 -0.22 -27.06
N VAL A 38 -16.76 -0.67 -27.54
CA VAL A 38 -15.81 0.19 -28.26
C VAL A 38 -16.05 0.05 -29.75
N GLU A 39 -16.49 1.13 -30.39
CA GLU A 39 -16.87 1.11 -31.81
C GLU A 39 -15.72 0.61 -32.69
N ASN A 40 -16.06 -0.31 -33.62
CA ASN A 40 -15.15 -0.94 -34.59
C ASN A 40 -14.08 -1.90 -34.02
N GLU A 41 -14.04 -2.16 -32.72
CA GLU A 41 -12.99 -2.97 -32.10
C GLU A 41 -13.47 -4.36 -31.65
N ASN A 42 -14.77 -4.67 -31.73
CA ASN A 42 -15.37 -5.90 -31.21
C ASN A 42 -14.91 -6.22 -29.75
N ALA A 43 -14.79 -5.17 -28.96
CA ALA A 43 -14.33 -5.19 -27.58
C ALA A 43 -15.16 -4.23 -26.73
N CYS A 44 -15.02 -4.30 -25.44
CA CYS A 44 -15.71 -3.40 -24.49
C CYS A 44 -14.77 -2.86 -23.41
N VAL A 45 -15.23 -1.81 -22.74
CA VAL A 45 -14.71 -1.35 -21.46
C VAL A 45 -15.81 -1.51 -20.42
N ALA A 46 -15.48 -2.14 -19.30
CA ALA A 46 -16.41 -2.30 -18.19
C ALA A 46 -15.72 -1.91 -16.86
N PHE A 47 -16.38 -1.07 -16.07
CA PHE A 47 -15.94 -0.60 -14.78
C PHE A 47 -16.96 -0.95 -13.70
N SER A 48 -16.51 -1.35 -12.53
CA SER A 48 -17.35 -1.49 -11.34
C SER A 48 -16.62 -1.02 -10.10
N HIS A 49 -17.32 -0.31 -9.24
CA HIS A 49 -16.81 0.43 -8.10
C HIS A 49 -17.54 0.03 -6.82
N ALA A 50 -16.78 -0.28 -5.75
CA ALA A 50 -17.29 -0.43 -4.39
C ALA A 50 -16.88 0.79 -3.58
N ARG A 51 -17.87 1.58 -3.09
CA ARG A 51 -17.64 2.89 -2.47
C ARG A 51 -17.58 2.83 -0.96
N LEU A 52 -16.51 3.41 -0.37
CA LEU A 52 -16.47 3.86 1.01
C LEU A 52 -16.58 5.40 1.00
N SER A 53 -17.63 5.92 1.62
CA SER A 53 -17.96 7.35 1.60
C SER A 53 -17.17 8.09 2.69
N ILE A 54 -16.27 9.00 2.30
CA ILE A 54 -15.44 9.79 3.21
C ILE A 54 -15.66 11.28 3.00
N ILE A 55 -15.72 11.73 1.75
CA ILE A 55 -16.00 13.12 1.36
C ILE A 55 -17.26 13.12 0.48
N ASP A 56 -18.12 14.13 0.68
CA ASP A 56 -19.38 14.26 -0.06
C ASP A 56 -20.22 12.98 0.01
N LEU A 57 -20.64 12.61 1.23
CA LEU A 57 -21.18 11.29 1.57
C LEU A 57 -22.35 10.85 0.66
N GLY A 58 -23.16 11.78 0.20
CA GLY A 58 -24.32 11.51 -0.67
C GLY A 58 -24.18 11.93 -2.13
N GLY A 59 -23.15 12.71 -2.47
CA GLY A 59 -23.13 13.50 -3.71
C GLY A 59 -22.11 13.09 -4.77
N SER A 60 -21.18 12.19 -4.49
CA SER A 60 -20.09 11.83 -5.39
C SER A 60 -20.08 10.32 -5.73
N PRO A 61 -21.10 9.83 -6.47
CA PRO A 61 -21.09 8.45 -6.93
C PRO A 61 -19.99 8.22 -7.96
N GLN A 62 -19.43 7.00 -7.98
CA GLN A 62 -18.46 6.57 -8.98
C GLN A 62 -19.02 5.34 -9.73
N PRO A 63 -18.68 5.16 -11.01
CA PRO A 63 -17.77 5.96 -11.86
C PRO A 63 -18.27 7.39 -12.12
N ILE A 64 -17.34 8.35 -12.21
CA ILE A 64 -17.65 9.77 -12.49
C ILE A 64 -17.57 10.00 -14.00
N HIS A 65 -18.61 10.62 -14.55
CA HIS A 65 -18.72 10.91 -15.98
C HIS A 65 -18.44 12.39 -16.27
N SER A 66 -17.58 12.68 -17.21
CA SER A 66 -17.42 14.02 -17.77
C SER A 66 -18.48 14.34 -18.83
N ASP A 67 -18.60 15.62 -19.18
CA ASP A 67 -19.50 16.09 -20.25
C ASP A 67 -19.04 15.74 -21.68
N HIS A 68 -17.80 15.25 -21.83
CA HIS A 68 -17.20 14.85 -23.10
C HIS A 68 -16.91 13.34 -23.19
N GLY A 69 -17.55 12.56 -22.32
CA GLY A 69 -17.60 11.10 -22.43
C GLY A 69 -16.49 10.36 -21.67
N CYS A 70 -15.52 11.05 -21.07
CA CYS A 70 -14.54 10.37 -20.20
C CYS A 70 -15.19 9.83 -18.95
N VAL A 71 -14.72 8.67 -18.47
CA VAL A 71 -15.23 7.97 -17.30
C VAL A 71 -14.09 7.63 -16.36
N LEU A 72 -14.25 7.94 -15.07
CA LEU A 72 -13.23 7.82 -14.04
C LEU A 72 -13.67 6.96 -12.88
N MET A 73 -12.82 6.05 -12.42
CA MET A 73 -12.89 5.41 -11.11
C MET A 73 -11.62 5.70 -10.30
N VAL A 74 -11.80 6.02 -9.02
CA VAL A 74 -10.70 6.33 -8.10
C VAL A 74 -10.84 5.52 -6.81
N ASN A 75 -9.75 4.90 -6.40
CA ASN A 75 -9.50 4.47 -5.04
C ASN A 75 -8.47 5.42 -4.45
N GLY A 76 -8.90 6.43 -3.70
CA GLY A 76 -7.98 7.43 -3.17
C GLY A 76 -8.63 8.72 -2.71
N GLU A 77 -7.78 9.71 -2.38
CA GLU A 77 -8.14 11.05 -1.93
C GLU A 77 -7.20 12.08 -2.57
N ILE A 78 -7.75 13.18 -3.08
CA ILE A 78 -7.01 14.31 -3.65
C ILE A 78 -7.10 15.50 -2.68
N TYR A 79 -6.07 15.69 -1.87
CA TYR A 79 -6.08 16.65 -0.77
C TYR A 79 -6.12 18.11 -1.24
N ASN A 80 -5.53 18.42 -2.39
CA ASN A 80 -5.52 19.77 -2.97
C ASN A 80 -6.67 20.03 -3.95
N HIS A 81 -7.76 19.25 -3.90
CA HIS A 81 -8.87 19.38 -4.86
C HIS A 81 -9.54 20.77 -4.84
N GLN A 82 -9.59 21.45 -3.71
CA GLN A 82 -10.16 22.79 -3.62
C GLN A 82 -9.31 23.83 -4.37
N GLU A 83 -8.00 23.70 -4.32
CA GLU A 83 -7.06 24.55 -5.09
C GLU A 83 -7.26 24.32 -6.59
N ILE A 84 -7.32 23.05 -7.01
CA ILE A 84 -7.60 22.68 -8.41
C ILE A 84 -8.95 23.23 -8.88
N LYS A 85 -10.01 23.10 -8.06
CA LYS A 85 -11.33 23.67 -8.38
C LYS A 85 -11.29 25.18 -8.53
N SER A 86 -10.51 25.87 -7.71
CA SER A 86 -10.35 27.33 -7.79
C SER A 86 -9.58 27.78 -9.04
N GLU A 87 -8.62 27.00 -9.52
CA GLU A 87 -7.86 27.27 -10.75
C GLU A 87 -8.67 26.97 -12.02
N LEU A 88 -9.51 25.92 -11.99
CA LEU A 88 -10.26 25.43 -13.14
C LEU A 88 -11.74 25.81 -13.10
N GLN A 89 -12.07 27.06 -12.79
CA GLN A 89 -13.44 27.56 -12.64
C GLN A 89 -14.34 27.38 -13.88
N ASN A 90 -13.76 27.21 -15.05
CA ASN A 90 -14.48 26.95 -16.31
C ASN A 90 -14.89 25.49 -16.49
N TYR A 91 -14.41 24.57 -15.63
CA TYR A 91 -14.85 23.19 -15.65
C TYR A 91 -16.21 23.08 -14.90
N PRO A 92 -17.22 22.40 -15.49
CA PRO A 92 -18.55 22.31 -14.89
C PRO A 92 -18.60 21.20 -13.82
N PHE A 93 -17.96 21.43 -12.66
CA PHE A 93 -17.99 20.48 -11.55
C PHE A 93 -19.42 20.11 -11.15
N ARG A 94 -19.67 18.82 -10.99
CA ARG A 94 -20.98 18.25 -10.66
C ARG A 94 -21.04 17.71 -9.23
N THR A 95 -19.87 17.46 -8.61
CA THR A 95 -19.75 16.91 -7.27
C THR A 95 -18.98 17.85 -6.35
N ALA A 96 -19.25 17.76 -5.05
CA ALA A 96 -18.45 18.43 -4.04
C ALA A 96 -17.19 17.62 -3.68
N GLY A 97 -17.14 16.34 -4.07
CA GLY A 97 -16.01 15.44 -3.83
C GLY A 97 -14.70 15.87 -4.50
N ASP A 98 -13.65 15.22 -4.12
CA ASP A 98 -12.28 15.50 -4.53
C ASP A 98 -11.91 14.87 -5.88
N SER A 99 -12.41 13.66 -6.15
CA SER A 99 -12.00 12.81 -7.28
C SER A 99 -12.31 13.43 -8.66
N GLU A 100 -13.36 14.24 -8.79
CA GLU A 100 -13.72 14.91 -10.05
C GLU A 100 -12.63 15.90 -10.53
N SER A 101 -11.76 16.37 -9.64
CA SER A 101 -10.61 17.21 -9.96
C SER A 101 -9.65 16.55 -10.97
N ILE A 102 -9.58 15.22 -10.99
CA ILE A 102 -8.81 14.44 -11.98
C ILE A 102 -9.36 14.63 -13.39
N LEU A 103 -10.68 14.54 -13.56
CA LEU A 103 -11.34 14.79 -14.88
C LEU A 103 -11.16 16.23 -15.32
N ALA A 104 -11.22 17.19 -14.40
CA ALA A 104 -11.02 18.61 -14.69
C ALA A 104 -9.59 18.88 -15.20
N LEU A 105 -8.58 18.30 -14.56
CA LEU A 105 -7.18 18.39 -14.99
C LEU A 105 -6.95 17.67 -16.33
N HIS A 106 -7.48 16.46 -16.50
CA HIS A 106 -7.39 15.73 -17.78
C HIS A 106 -7.95 16.56 -18.93
N ARG A 107 -9.15 17.15 -18.76
CA ARG A 107 -9.77 18.03 -19.77
C ARG A 107 -8.91 19.25 -20.09
N ALA A 108 -8.33 19.88 -19.07
CA ALA A 108 -7.55 21.11 -19.26
C ALA A 108 -6.23 20.88 -19.97
N TYR A 109 -5.60 19.71 -19.76
CA TYR A 109 -4.21 19.48 -20.15
C TYR A 109 -4.00 18.40 -21.21
N SER A 110 -4.89 17.40 -21.32
CA SER A 110 -4.69 16.25 -22.22
C SER A 110 -5.77 16.05 -23.26
N TRP A 111 -7.02 16.38 -22.94
CA TRP A 111 -8.13 16.14 -23.84
C TRP A 111 -7.97 16.91 -25.17
N ASN A 112 -8.19 16.22 -26.30
CA ASN A 112 -7.98 16.73 -27.65
C ASN A 112 -6.56 17.26 -27.96
N ARG A 113 -5.56 16.85 -27.21
CA ARG A 113 -4.16 17.14 -27.52
C ARG A 113 -3.55 16.03 -28.39
N PRO A 114 -2.52 16.36 -29.23
CA PRO A 114 -1.84 15.35 -30.02
C PRO A 114 -1.24 14.26 -29.16
N ILE A 115 -1.36 13.02 -29.62
CA ILE A 115 -0.72 11.85 -29.02
C ILE A 115 0.69 11.75 -29.60
N GLY A 116 1.71 11.76 -28.71
CA GLY A 116 3.12 11.59 -29.10
C GLY A 116 3.50 10.11 -29.28
N GLU A 117 4.80 9.84 -29.44
CA GLU A 117 5.32 8.46 -29.54
C GLU A 117 5.06 7.64 -28.27
N ASN A 118 5.09 8.27 -27.11
CA ASN A 118 4.69 7.67 -25.82
C ASN A 118 3.43 8.38 -25.32
N PRO A 119 2.24 7.79 -25.49
CA PRO A 119 0.98 8.41 -25.10
C PRO A 119 0.90 8.78 -23.61
N ALA A 120 1.56 8.05 -22.73
CA ALA A 120 1.53 8.31 -21.29
C ALA A 120 2.22 9.64 -20.91
N GLU A 121 3.18 10.13 -21.69
CA GLU A 121 3.91 11.37 -21.37
C GLU A 121 3.03 12.61 -21.41
N ARG A 122 1.98 12.64 -22.23
CA ARG A 122 1.04 13.78 -22.30
C ARG A 122 0.27 14.00 -20.99
N HIS A 123 0.25 13.00 -20.10
CA HIS A 123 -0.46 13.06 -18.82
C HIS A 123 0.45 13.50 -17.66
N ILE A 124 1.77 13.53 -17.81
CA ILE A 124 2.72 13.87 -16.73
C ILE A 124 2.39 15.24 -16.12
N GLU A 125 2.15 16.25 -16.94
CA GLU A 125 1.97 17.63 -16.48
C GLU A 125 0.80 17.76 -15.49
N TRP A 126 -0.35 17.19 -15.82
CA TRP A 126 -1.53 17.33 -14.99
C TRP A 126 -1.57 16.37 -13.80
N VAL A 127 -1.06 15.13 -13.99
CA VAL A 127 -0.96 14.18 -12.86
C VAL A 127 -0.02 14.70 -11.80
N SER A 128 1.07 15.38 -12.19
CA SER A 128 2.03 16.00 -11.26
C SER A 128 1.46 17.16 -10.43
N LYS A 129 0.27 17.68 -10.77
CA LYS A 129 -0.44 18.71 -9.99
C LYS A 129 -1.27 18.14 -8.84
N LEU A 130 -1.51 16.84 -8.83
CA LEU A 130 -2.27 16.18 -7.78
C LEU A 130 -1.42 16.05 -6.51
N ASP A 131 -1.98 16.40 -5.35
CA ASP A 131 -1.45 16.05 -4.04
C ASP A 131 -2.46 15.16 -3.33
N GLY A 132 -2.06 13.93 -3.02
CA GLY A 132 -2.96 12.94 -2.47
C GLY A 132 -2.40 11.53 -2.47
N MET A 133 -3.31 10.56 -2.50
CA MET A 133 -3.04 9.14 -2.61
C MET A 133 -4.10 8.52 -3.52
N TRP A 134 -3.69 7.77 -4.53
CA TRP A 134 -4.63 7.22 -5.51
C TRP A 134 -4.15 5.98 -6.25
N GLY A 135 -5.10 5.13 -6.63
CA GLY A 135 -5.04 4.25 -7.77
C GLY A 135 -6.29 4.53 -8.60
N PHE A 136 -6.16 5.04 -9.82
CA PHE A 136 -7.32 5.34 -10.64
C PHE A 136 -7.25 4.70 -12.04
N SER A 137 -8.43 4.52 -12.62
CA SER A 137 -8.62 4.21 -14.03
C SER A 137 -9.48 5.29 -14.68
N LEU A 138 -9.03 5.79 -15.85
CA LEU A 138 -9.75 6.78 -16.64
C LEU A 138 -9.86 6.28 -18.08
N TRP A 139 -11.09 6.15 -18.58
CA TRP A 139 -11.38 5.85 -19.99
C TRP A 139 -11.66 7.14 -20.76
N ASP A 140 -10.87 7.39 -21.79
CA ASP A 140 -11.07 8.47 -22.77
C ASP A 140 -11.51 7.86 -24.11
N PRO A 141 -12.82 7.83 -24.44
CA PRO A 141 -13.30 7.26 -25.68
C PRO A 141 -12.84 8.03 -26.93
N SER A 142 -12.53 9.32 -26.81
CA SER A 142 -12.08 10.14 -27.92
C SER A 142 -10.68 9.77 -28.40
N ALA A 143 -9.85 9.25 -27.50
CA ALA A 143 -8.49 8.79 -27.75
C ALA A 143 -8.40 7.26 -27.89
N ASN A 144 -9.49 6.51 -27.66
CA ASN A 144 -9.47 5.06 -27.49
C ASN A 144 -8.42 4.64 -26.44
N GLU A 145 -8.44 5.29 -25.28
CA GLU A 145 -7.36 5.17 -24.30
C GLU A 145 -7.90 4.90 -22.90
N LEU A 146 -7.39 3.83 -22.27
CA LEU A 146 -7.52 3.57 -20.84
C LEU A 146 -6.23 4.01 -20.14
N ILE A 147 -6.35 4.90 -19.17
CA ILE A 147 -5.25 5.37 -18.32
C ILE A 147 -5.35 4.66 -16.97
N LEU A 148 -4.30 3.95 -16.58
CA LEU A 148 -4.10 3.44 -15.23
C LEU A 148 -2.99 4.25 -14.55
N CYS A 149 -3.29 4.82 -13.39
CA CYS A 149 -2.33 5.69 -12.70
C CYS A 149 -2.29 5.42 -11.21
N ARG A 150 -1.08 5.42 -10.66
CA ARG A 150 -0.83 5.18 -9.23
C ARG A 150 -0.04 6.32 -8.60
N ASP A 151 -0.35 6.64 -7.33
CA ASP A 151 0.26 7.74 -6.60
C ASP A 151 1.80 7.62 -6.43
N PRO A 152 2.49 8.73 -6.09
CA PRO A 152 3.97 8.80 -6.06
C PRO A 152 4.67 7.80 -5.15
N PHE A 153 3.99 7.33 -4.10
CA PHE A 153 4.55 6.39 -3.12
C PHE A 153 3.93 5.00 -3.22
N GLY A 154 2.87 4.83 -4.05
CA GLY A 154 2.12 3.59 -4.14
C GLY A 154 1.30 3.29 -2.88
N ILE A 155 0.77 4.34 -2.23
CA ILE A 155 -0.07 4.23 -1.03
C ILE A 155 -1.32 3.41 -1.36
N LYS A 156 -1.95 3.72 -2.51
CA LYS A 156 -3.13 2.97 -2.96
C LYS A 156 -2.73 1.87 -3.94
N PRO A 157 -3.30 0.66 -3.77
CA PRO A 157 -3.02 -0.44 -4.66
C PRO A 157 -3.74 -0.28 -6.01
N LEU A 158 -3.06 -0.70 -7.06
CA LEU A 158 -3.62 -0.89 -8.40
C LEU A 158 -2.85 -2.02 -9.07
N VAL A 159 -3.52 -3.13 -9.38
CA VAL A 159 -2.96 -4.32 -10.00
C VAL A 159 -3.62 -4.60 -11.35
N ARG A 160 -2.92 -5.29 -12.24
CA ARG A 160 -3.42 -5.69 -13.55
C ARG A 160 -2.89 -7.05 -14.00
N THR A 161 -3.62 -7.69 -14.90
CA THR A 161 -3.22 -8.90 -15.61
C THR A 161 -3.87 -8.95 -16.98
N GLN A 162 -3.24 -9.65 -17.94
CA GLN A 162 -3.89 -10.01 -19.21
C GLN A 162 -4.25 -11.49 -19.22
N LEU A 163 -5.47 -11.79 -19.65
CA LEU A 163 -5.95 -13.15 -19.86
C LEU A 163 -5.35 -13.75 -21.13
N SER A 164 -5.57 -15.04 -21.35
CA SER A 164 -5.06 -15.76 -22.53
C SER A 164 -5.61 -15.26 -23.87
N ASP A 165 -6.78 -14.64 -23.86
CA ASP A 165 -7.39 -13.99 -25.03
C ASP A 165 -6.94 -12.53 -25.23
N GLY A 166 -6.05 -12.03 -24.37
CA GLY A 166 -5.54 -10.67 -24.39
C GLY A 166 -6.35 -9.67 -23.56
N THR A 167 -7.52 -10.04 -23.04
CA THR A 167 -8.35 -9.15 -22.20
C THR A 167 -7.57 -8.65 -21.00
N LEU A 168 -7.52 -7.33 -20.82
CA LEU A 168 -6.89 -6.67 -19.66
C LEU A 168 -7.88 -6.63 -18.49
N LEU A 169 -7.50 -7.19 -17.35
CA LEU A 169 -8.18 -7.00 -16.06
C LEU A 169 -7.35 -6.05 -15.19
N PHE A 170 -8.00 -5.15 -14.46
CA PHE A 170 -7.36 -4.30 -13.47
C PHE A 170 -8.25 -4.11 -12.23
N GLY A 171 -7.61 -3.81 -11.09
CA GLY A 171 -8.35 -3.63 -9.85
C GLY A 171 -7.48 -3.25 -8.65
N SER A 172 -8.12 -3.00 -7.52
CA SER A 172 -7.42 -2.64 -6.28
C SER A 172 -6.68 -3.82 -5.65
N GLU A 173 -7.16 -5.05 -5.82
CA GLU A 173 -6.60 -6.25 -5.19
C GLU A 173 -6.62 -7.43 -6.18
N VAL A 174 -5.67 -8.37 -6.03
CA VAL A 174 -5.59 -9.54 -6.92
C VAL A 174 -6.83 -10.43 -6.80
N LYS A 175 -7.39 -10.53 -5.59
CA LYS A 175 -8.60 -11.32 -5.35
C LYS A 175 -9.83 -10.81 -6.12
N ALA A 176 -9.82 -9.55 -6.61
CA ALA A 176 -10.85 -9.04 -7.50
C ALA A 176 -10.96 -9.91 -8.76
N PHE A 177 -9.83 -10.31 -9.33
CA PHE A 177 -9.81 -11.08 -10.58
C PHE A 177 -10.47 -12.47 -10.46
N ARG A 178 -10.62 -13.00 -9.24
CA ARG A 178 -11.38 -14.24 -9.00
C ARG A 178 -12.87 -14.11 -9.32
N GLY A 179 -13.37 -12.91 -9.46
CA GLY A 179 -14.71 -12.64 -9.98
C GLY A 179 -14.85 -12.85 -11.49
N HIS A 180 -13.74 -12.96 -12.22
CA HIS A 180 -13.74 -13.25 -13.67
C HIS A 180 -13.59 -14.76 -13.91
N PRO A 181 -14.44 -15.38 -14.74
CA PRO A 181 -14.46 -16.84 -14.91
C PRO A 181 -13.17 -17.43 -15.51
N GLU A 182 -12.47 -16.68 -16.34
CA GLU A 182 -11.23 -17.13 -17.01
C GLU A 182 -9.96 -16.90 -16.16
N PHE A 183 -10.06 -16.23 -15.01
CA PHE A 183 -8.91 -16.00 -14.14
C PHE A 183 -8.69 -17.18 -13.20
N SER A 184 -7.46 -17.71 -13.21
CA SER A 184 -7.00 -18.72 -12.24
C SER A 184 -5.73 -18.26 -11.56
N ALA A 185 -5.78 -18.14 -10.23
CA ALA A 185 -4.62 -17.73 -9.43
C ALA A 185 -3.55 -18.84 -9.45
N LYS A 186 -2.33 -18.49 -9.86
CA LYS A 186 -1.15 -19.36 -9.84
C LYS A 186 -0.02 -18.68 -9.06
N PRO A 187 0.84 -19.44 -8.35
CA PRO A 187 1.97 -18.86 -7.64
C PRO A 187 3.06 -18.40 -8.61
N ASP A 188 3.64 -17.23 -8.36
CA ASP A 188 4.88 -16.81 -9.01
C ASP A 188 6.08 -17.27 -8.15
N ILE A 189 6.70 -18.39 -8.54
CA ILE A 189 7.79 -19.00 -7.77
C ILE A 189 8.99 -18.04 -7.65
N SER A 190 9.28 -17.27 -8.69
CA SER A 190 10.38 -16.29 -8.65
C SER A 190 10.08 -15.14 -7.68
N ALA A 191 8.85 -14.62 -7.71
CA ALA A 191 8.43 -13.58 -6.78
C ALA A 191 8.40 -14.08 -5.33
N LEU A 192 7.94 -15.32 -5.10
CA LEU A 192 7.94 -15.96 -3.79
C LEU A 192 9.37 -16.15 -3.26
N ALA A 193 10.29 -16.63 -4.09
CA ALA A 193 11.70 -16.80 -3.71
C ALA A 193 12.35 -15.48 -3.31
N VAL A 194 12.08 -14.41 -4.06
CA VAL A 194 12.55 -13.05 -3.74
C VAL A 194 11.87 -12.52 -2.48
N ARG A 195 10.55 -12.73 -2.34
CA ARG A 195 9.81 -12.36 -1.12
C ARG A 195 10.39 -13.02 0.14
N LEU A 196 10.73 -14.30 0.08
CA LEU A 196 11.35 -15.04 1.19
C LEU A 196 12.77 -14.53 1.50
N ALA A 197 13.50 -14.02 0.51
CA ALA A 197 14.83 -13.47 0.71
C ALA A 197 14.83 -12.05 1.25
N TYR A 198 14.03 -11.16 0.66
CA TYR A 198 13.96 -9.73 0.95
C TYR A 198 12.95 -9.35 2.03
N GLU A 199 12.03 -10.27 2.39
CA GLU A 199 10.88 -10.06 3.27
C GLU A 199 9.74 -9.24 2.61
N TYR A 200 9.87 -8.87 1.32
CA TYR A 200 8.86 -8.18 0.50
C TYR A 200 9.05 -8.47 -0.99
N PRO A 201 7.97 -8.43 -1.80
CA PRO A 201 8.11 -8.47 -3.26
C PRO A 201 8.82 -7.23 -3.80
N LEU A 202 9.56 -7.38 -4.90
CA LEU A 202 10.28 -6.27 -5.52
C LEU A 202 9.52 -5.70 -6.72
N ASP A 203 9.81 -4.43 -7.03
CA ASP A 203 9.31 -3.72 -8.20
C ASP A 203 7.79 -3.78 -8.33
N GLN A 204 7.28 -4.19 -9.49
CA GLN A 204 5.85 -4.32 -9.76
C GLN A 204 5.33 -5.76 -9.57
N THR A 205 6.15 -6.66 -9.03
CA THR A 205 5.75 -8.06 -8.88
C THR A 205 4.72 -8.24 -7.77
N THR A 206 3.83 -9.21 -7.99
CA THR A 206 2.97 -9.77 -6.96
C THR A 206 3.38 -11.22 -6.70
N LEU A 207 2.76 -11.88 -5.72
CA LEU A 207 3.00 -13.31 -5.47
C LEU A 207 2.24 -14.23 -6.45
N PHE A 208 1.53 -13.63 -7.40
CA PHE A 208 0.68 -14.33 -8.38
C PHE A 208 1.25 -14.20 -9.79
N LEU A 209 1.41 -15.34 -10.46
CA LEU A 209 1.97 -15.39 -11.80
C LEU A 209 1.11 -14.59 -12.80
N GLY A 210 1.76 -13.73 -13.59
CA GLY A 210 1.11 -12.91 -14.58
C GLY A 210 0.35 -11.70 -14.03
N VAL A 211 0.32 -11.50 -12.71
CA VAL A 211 -0.30 -10.32 -12.09
C VAL A 211 0.78 -9.34 -11.65
N THR A 212 0.69 -8.10 -12.11
CA THR A 212 1.63 -7.03 -11.76
C THR A 212 0.90 -5.81 -11.18
N SER A 213 1.59 -5.06 -10.34
CA SER A 213 1.12 -3.74 -9.88
C SER A 213 1.46 -2.67 -10.92
N VAL A 214 0.63 -1.66 -11.05
CA VAL A 214 1.05 -0.40 -11.68
C VAL A 214 2.14 0.22 -10.82
N GLY A 215 3.21 0.71 -11.44
CA GLY A 215 4.37 1.24 -10.72
C GLY A 215 4.05 2.47 -9.86
N VAL A 216 4.85 2.70 -8.83
CA VAL A 216 4.73 3.93 -8.02
C VAL A 216 5.02 5.16 -8.88
N GLY A 217 4.21 6.22 -8.73
CA GLY A 217 4.36 7.44 -9.52
C GLY A 217 4.27 7.23 -11.03
N THR A 218 3.48 6.24 -11.48
CA THR A 218 3.47 5.77 -12.86
C THR A 218 2.09 5.94 -13.49
N ILE A 219 2.11 6.29 -14.77
CA ILE A 219 0.98 6.33 -15.69
C ILE A 219 1.20 5.22 -16.72
N GLU A 220 0.24 4.35 -16.93
CA GLU A 220 0.16 3.42 -18.04
C GLU A 220 -1.00 3.81 -18.94
N THR A 221 -0.78 3.78 -20.25
CA THR A 221 -1.83 3.97 -21.27
C THR A 221 -2.03 2.70 -22.06
N TRP A 222 -3.26 2.31 -22.22
CA TRP A 222 -3.69 1.10 -22.91
C TRP A 222 -4.69 1.48 -23.99
N SER A 223 -4.54 0.94 -25.20
CA SER A 223 -5.48 1.13 -26.30
C SER A 223 -5.85 -0.22 -26.90
N LEU A 224 -6.98 -0.26 -27.60
CA LEU A 224 -7.36 -1.44 -28.37
C LEU A 224 -6.68 -1.40 -29.74
N GLU A 225 -5.97 -2.47 -30.07
CA GLU A 225 -5.42 -2.74 -31.39
C GLU A 225 -6.04 -4.02 -31.91
N GLU A 226 -6.86 -3.91 -32.94
CA GLU A 226 -7.64 -5.05 -33.48
C GLU A 226 -8.47 -5.78 -32.40
N GLY A 227 -9.03 -5.04 -31.45
CA GLY A 227 -9.83 -5.58 -30.34
C GLY A 227 -9.01 -6.11 -29.14
N ILE A 228 -7.68 -6.07 -29.21
CA ILE A 228 -6.78 -6.58 -28.16
C ILE A 228 -6.19 -5.41 -27.38
N PRO A 229 -6.35 -5.34 -26.04
CA PRO A 229 -5.69 -4.36 -25.20
C PRO A 229 -4.17 -4.43 -25.31
N THR A 230 -3.58 -3.33 -25.73
CA THR A 230 -2.13 -3.17 -25.90
C THR A 230 -1.62 -2.03 -25.02
N LEU A 231 -0.52 -2.25 -24.32
CA LEU A 231 0.17 -1.22 -23.54
C LEU A 231 0.90 -0.28 -24.51
N THR A 232 0.36 0.93 -24.71
CA THR A 232 0.86 1.91 -25.69
C THR A 232 1.84 2.90 -25.10
N GLY A 233 1.82 3.10 -23.78
CA GLY A 233 2.76 4.01 -23.14
C GLY A 233 2.91 3.76 -21.64
N VAL A 234 4.10 4.07 -21.14
CA VAL A 234 4.41 4.09 -19.71
C VAL A 234 5.24 5.32 -19.41
N ALA A 235 4.83 6.10 -18.42
CA ALA A 235 5.56 7.28 -17.98
C ALA A 235 5.62 7.34 -16.44
N GLN A 236 6.79 7.61 -15.91
CA GLN A 236 6.95 7.92 -14.49
C GLN A 236 6.87 9.44 -14.31
N TYR A 237 5.77 9.93 -13.72
CA TYR A 237 5.52 11.37 -13.57
C TYR A 237 6.17 11.95 -12.31
N LEU A 238 6.34 11.13 -11.27
CA LEU A 238 7.03 11.52 -10.05
C LEU A 238 7.70 10.28 -9.45
N ARG A 239 8.93 10.46 -9.02
CA ARG A 239 9.70 9.45 -8.29
C ARG A 239 10.27 10.07 -7.04
N SER A 240 10.13 9.41 -5.91
CA SER A 240 10.85 9.79 -4.70
C SER A 240 12.35 9.71 -4.97
N GLN A 241 13.06 10.80 -4.74
CA GLN A 241 14.49 10.89 -4.96
C GLN A 241 15.17 11.34 -3.68
N VAL A 242 16.10 10.54 -3.19
CA VAL A 242 16.92 10.87 -2.02
C VAL A 242 18.09 11.73 -2.49
N ALA A 243 17.99 13.03 -2.26
CA ALA A 243 18.99 14.03 -2.65
C ALA A 243 19.50 14.81 -1.42
N PRO A 244 20.43 14.23 -0.63
CA PRO A 244 20.89 14.83 0.62
C PRO A 244 21.56 16.19 0.39
N ALA A 245 21.15 17.21 1.16
CA ALA A 245 21.82 18.50 1.21
C ALA A 245 23.16 18.40 1.94
N ASP A 246 24.06 19.35 1.73
CA ASP A 246 25.38 19.38 2.37
C ASP A 246 25.30 19.67 3.86
N SER A 247 24.27 20.41 4.30
CA SER A 247 24.11 20.82 5.70
C SER A 247 22.65 20.90 6.12
N TRP A 248 22.42 20.71 7.40
CA TRP A 248 21.13 20.90 8.06
C TRP A 248 21.38 21.37 9.50
N ASN A 249 20.70 22.43 9.90
CA ASN A 249 20.87 23.02 11.23
C ASN A 249 19.57 22.86 12.02
N PRO A 250 19.55 22.08 13.12
CA PRO A 250 18.35 21.86 13.92
C PRO A 250 17.70 23.15 14.43
N SER A 251 18.47 24.16 14.81
CA SER A 251 17.93 25.44 15.31
C SER A 251 17.16 26.24 14.25
N GLN A 252 17.36 25.93 12.95
CA GLN A 252 16.72 26.61 11.83
C GLN A 252 15.72 25.71 11.12
N ASN A 253 16.09 24.45 10.85
CA ASN A 253 15.34 23.56 9.96
C ASN A 253 14.43 22.55 10.69
N ALA A 254 14.62 22.32 12.01
CA ALA A 254 13.78 21.38 12.73
C ALA A 254 12.31 21.86 12.77
N ASN A 255 12.10 23.16 12.93
CA ASN A 255 10.74 23.72 12.88
C ASN A 255 10.10 23.63 11.50
N GLU A 256 10.88 23.79 10.43
CA GLU A 256 10.40 23.60 9.05
C GLU A 256 9.95 22.14 8.81
N LEU A 257 10.76 21.18 9.24
CA LEU A 257 10.44 19.75 9.14
C LEU A 257 9.16 19.42 9.93
N LEU A 258 9.02 19.95 11.14
CA LEU A 258 7.85 19.79 11.98
C LEU A 258 6.59 20.43 11.35
N SER A 259 6.75 21.64 10.80
CA SER A 259 5.67 22.37 10.12
C SER A 259 5.19 21.62 8.86
N GLY A 260 6.13 21.03 8.10
CA GLY A 260 5.79 20.19 6.95
C GLY A 260 4.98 18.96 7.35
N LEU A 261 5.32 18.30 8.47
CA LEU A 261 4.54 17.18 9.00
C LEU A 261 3.16 17.64 9.50
N ASN A 262 3.09 18.76 10.22
CA ASN A 262 1.83 19.32 10.70
C ASN A 262 0.87 19.66 9.54
N LYS A 263 1.38 20.29 8.47
CA LYS A 263 0.60 20.56 7.25
C LYS A 263 0.10 19.26 6.63
N SER A 264 0.96 18.24 6.57
CA SER A 264 0.58 16.92 6.06
C SER A 264 -0.52 16.24 6.90
N ILE A 265 -0.47 16.37 8.23
CA ILE A 265 -1.54 15.88 9.11
C ILE A 265 -2.82 16.68 8.85
N GLN A 266 -2.73 18.00 8.82
CA GLN A 266 -3.87 18.90 8.53
C GLN A 266 -4.60 18.50 7.25
N ASP A 267 -3.88 18.26 6.14
CA ASP A 267 -4.46 17.86 4.87
C ASP A 267 -5.19 16.51 4.97
N ARG A 268 -4.65 15.59 5.77
CA ARG A 268 -5.21 14.25 5.97
C ARG A 268 -6.35 14.17 6.98
N LEU A 269 -6.70 15.30 7.61
CA LEU A 269 -7.95 15.46 8.38
C LEU A 269 -9.14 15.86 7.48
N MET A 270 -8.92 16.03 6.18
CA MET A 270 -9.98 16.27 5.20
C MET A 270 -10.91 15.05 5.10
N ALA A 271 -12.01 15.08 5.82
CA ALA A 271 -13.03 14.03 5.85
C ALA A 271 -14.35 14.59 6.38
N ASP A 272 -15.47 14.01 5.95
CA ASP A 272 -16.81 14.27 6.49
C ASP A 272 -17.24 13.17 7.48
N VAL A 273 -16.29 12.30 7.84
CA VAL A 273 -16.41 11.17 8.78
C VAL A 273 -15.37 11.29 9.89
N PRO A 274 -15.54 10.61 11.03
CA PRO A 274 -14.56 10.64 12.12
C PRO A 274 -13.19 10.07 11.70
N VAL A 275 -12.12 10.69 12.23
CA VAL A 275 -10.71 10.32 12.03
C VAL A 275 -10.10 9.90 13.36
N GLY A 276 -9.29 8.84 13.37
CA GLY A 276 -8.53 8.35 14.52
C GLY A 276 -7.03 8.24 14.24
N ILE A 277 -6.24 7.95 15.27
CA ILE A 277 -4.79 7.75 15.21
C ILE A 277 -4.43 6.34 15.66
N VAL A 278 -3.66 5.61 14.88
CA VAL A 278 -2.99 4.37 15.34
C VAL A 278 -1.75 4.78 16.13
N LEU A 279 -1.78 4.57 17.44
CA LEU A 279 -0.73 4.98 18.38
C LEU A 279 0.03 3.77 18.93
N SER A 280 1.26 3.55 18.47
CA SER A 280 2.13 2.47 18.95
C SER A 280 3.08 2.89 20.08
N GLY A 281 3.10 4.17 20.46
CA GLY A 281 4.09 4.71 21.41
C GLY A 281 5.51 4.82 20.85
N GLY A 282 5.75 4.46 19.58
CA GLY A 282 6.98 4.78 18.85
C GLY A 282 7.03 6.27 18.46
N LEU A 283 8.21 6.79 18.14
CA LEU A 283 8.43 8.21 17.80
C LEU A 283 7.46 8.71 16.72
N ASP A 284 7.24 7.93 15.67
CA ASP A 284 6.48 8.33 14.48
C ASP A 284 5.01 8.58 14.80
N SER A 285 4.33 7.58 15.37
CA SER A 285 2.93 7.70 15.78
C SER A 285 2.75 8.73 16.90
N SER A 286 3.73 8.85 17.79
CA SER A 286 3.73 9.84 18.87
C SER A 286 3.84 11.28 18.35
N LEU A 287 4.61 11.53 17.28
CA LEU A 287 4.66 12.84 16.63
C LEU A 287 3.33 13.21 15.96
N ILE A 288 2.65 12.25 15.33
CA ILE A 288 1.30 12.48 14.80
C ILE A 288 0.36 12.88 15.93
N ALA A 289 0.39 12.16 17.06
CA ALA A 289 -0.42 12.48 18.24
C ALA A 289 -0.08 13.86 18.84
N ALA A 290 1.22 14.20 18.92
CA ALA A 290 1.66 15.50 19.46
C ALA A 290 1.24 16.71 18.60
N LEU A 291 1.04 16.50 17.31
CA LEU A 291 0.61 17.54 16.37
C LEU A 291 -0.92 17.54 16.14
N ALA A 292 -1.64 16.55 16.68
CA ALA A 292 -3.06 16.33 16.37
C ALA A 292 -3.95 17.53 16.71
N HIS A 293 -3.81 18.13 17.88
CA HIS A 293 -4.59 19.31 18.28
C HIS A 293 -4.36 20.49 17.33
N ASN A 294 -3.10 20.83 17.08
CA ASN A 294 -2.76 21.98 16.22
C ASN A 294 -3.23 21.76 14.76
N ALA A 295 -3.05 20.55 14.23
CA ALA A 295 -3.50 20.23 12.87
C ALA A 295 -5.04 20.24 12.77
N ALA A 296 -5.75 19.76 13.79
CA ALA A 296 -7.20 19.75 13.84
C ALA A 296 -7.77 21.17 13.92
N ASP A 297 -7.20 22.03 14.77
CA ASP A 297 -7.59 23.44 14.89
C ASP A 297 -7.42 24.17 13.54
N LEU A 298 -6.27 23.98 12.87
CA LEU A 298 -6.01 24.58 11.55
C LEU A 298 -6.92 24.03 10.46
N ALA A 299 -7.33 22.77 10.55
CA ALA A 299 -8.27 22.14 9.62
C ALA A 299 -9.74 22.45 9.93
N GLY A 300 -10.04 23.03 11.09
CA GLY A 300 -11.41 23.21 11.58
C GLY A 300 -12.16 21.89 11.81
N LYS A 301 -11.42 20.84 12.24
CA LYS A 301 -11.93 19.49 12.48
C LYS A 301 -11.78 19.08 13.95
N PRO A 302 -12.56 18.11 14.44
CA PRO A 302 -12.35 17.53 15.77
C PRO A 302 -10.95 16.92 15.91
N THR A 303 -10.36 17.01 17.09
CA THR A 303 -9.09 16.33 17.40
C THR A 303 -9.29 14.83 17.39
N PRO A 304 -8.48 14.05 16.63
CA PRO A 304 -8.58 12.60 16.58
C PRO A 304 -8.21 11.94 17.92
N GLU A 305 -8.94 10.89 18.30
CA GLU A 305 -8.58 10.00 19.40
C GLU A 305 -7.57 8.93 18.95
N CYS A 306 -6.98 8.20 19.90
CA CYS A 306 -5.92 7.22 19.68
C CYS A 306 -6.39 5.78 19.95
N TRP A 307 -5.87 4.82 19.18
CA TRP A 307 -6.08 3.38 19.33
C TRP A 307 -4.76 2.64 19.44
N THR A 308 -4.67 1.71 20.40
CA THR A 308 -3.50 0.85 20.63
C THR A 308 -3.95 -0.58 20.86
N VAL A 309 -3.23 -1.54 20.28
CA VAL A 309 -3.36 -2.98 20.59
C VAL A 309 -2.03 -3.50 21.11
N ALA A 310 -2.07 -4.48 22.00
CA ALA A 310 -0.89 -5.14 22.57
C ALA A 310 -1.23 -6.58 22.95
N ASP A 311 -0.21 -7.41 23.17
CA ASP A 311 -0.37 -8.80 23.61
C ASP A 311 -0.49 -8.94 25.14
N SER A 312 -0.12 -7.91 25.90
CA SER A 312 -0.22 -7.88 27.35
C SER A 312 -0.31 -6.46 27.90
N GLU A 313 -0.74 -6.33 29.16
CA GLU A 313 -0.78 -5.03 29.84
C GLU A 313 0.63 -4.46 30.10
N ASP A 314 1.63 -5.32 30.27
CA ASP A 314 3.03 -4.93 30.52
C ASP A 314 3.81 -4.65 29.21
N ASN A 315 3.15 -4.70 28.06
CA ASN A 315 3.79 -4.48 26.76
C ASN A 315 4.42 -3.08 26.69
N VAL A 316 5.68 -3.02 26.24
CA VAL A 316 6.48 -1.78 26.25
C VAL A 316 5.95 -0.70 25.29
N ASP A 317 5.31 -1.10 24.18
CA ASP A 317 4.67 -0.18 23.24
C ASP A 317 3.37 0.38 23.83
N LEU A 318 2.58 -0.46 24.49
CA LEU A 318 1.36 -0.05 25.21
C LEU A 318 1.68 0.98 26.30
N GLN A 319 2.69 0.72 27.15
CA GLN A 319 3.04 1.65 28.23
C GLN A 319 3.52 3.01 27.67
N ALA A 320 4.26 2.99 26.54
CA ALA A 320 4.67 4.22 25.86
C ALA A 320 3.47 4.96 25.24
N SER A 321 2.51 4.26 24.64
CA SER A 321 1.32 4.87 24.06
C SER A 321 0.42 5.52 25.12
N ILE A 322 0.25 4.88 26.28
CA ILE A 322 -0.48 5.45 27.44
C ILE A 322 0.18 6.75 27.88
N MET A 323 1.52 6.77 27.99
CA MET A 323 2.27 7.97 28.37
C MET A 323 2.03 9.10 27.36
N VAL A 324 2.07 8.82 26.06
CA VAL A 324 1.85 9.80 24.98
C VAL A 324 0.42 10.33 25.03
N ALA A 325 -0.59 9.49 24.98
CA ALA A 325 -1.98 9.91 24.97
C ALA A 325 -2.33 10.79 26.18
N LYS A 326 -1.88 10.39 27.37
CA LYS A 326 -2.05 11.18 28.62
C LYS A 326 -1.32 12.52 28.55
N ASN A 327 -0.08 12.54 28.04
CA ASN A 327 0.71 13.79 27.96
C ASN A 327 0.10 14.77 26.95
N GLN A 328 -0.50 14.26 25.87
CA GLN A 328 -1.11 15.08 24.81
C GLN A 328 -2.61 15.36 25.05
N ASP A 329 -3.19 14.91 26.15
CA ASP A 329 -4.62 15.05 26.49
C ASP A 329 -5.54 14.52 25.37
N LEU A 330 -5.25 13.31 24.87
CA LEU A 330 -6.00 12.63 23.83
C LEU A 330 -6.80 11.45 24.37
N GLY A 331 -8.00 11.24 23.84
CA GLY A 331 -8.79 10.01 24.06
C GLY A 331 -7.98 8.79 23.62
N HIS A 332 -7.98 7.71 24.43
CA HIS A 332 -7.16 6.54 24.17
C HIS A 332 -7.93 5.24 24.37
N HIS A 333 -8.09 4.49 23.29
CA HIS A 333 -8.74 3.18 23.27
C HIS A 333 -7.66 2.08 23.24
N ILE A 334 -7.73 1.17 24.18
CA ILE A 334 -6.74 0.10 24.37
C ILE A 334 -7.43 -1.26 24.24
N HIS A 335 -6.78 -2.17 23.51
CA HIS A 335 -7.22 -3.55 23.39
C HIS A 335 -6.06 -4.52 23.60
N ILE A 336 -6.24 -5.47 24.50
CA ILE A 336 -5.30 -6.58 24.71
C ILE A 336 -5.75 -7.76 23.84
N MET A 337 -4.87 -8.18 22.95
CA MET A 337 -5.12 -9.27 22.01
C MET A 337 -5.03 -10.62 22.72
N ASP A 338 -5.98 -11.50 22.42
CA ASP A 338 -6.01 -12.87 22.92
C ASP A 338 -5.46 -13.84 21.87
N GLU A 339 -4.55 -14.72 22.27
CA GLU A 339 -3.86 -15.69 21.41
C GLU A 339 -4.84 -16.55 20.62
N SER A 340 -5.81 -17.17 21.29
CA SER A 340 -6.74 -18.10 20.64
C SER A 340 -7.62 -17.40 19.59
N THR A 341 -7.96 -16.15 19.83
CA THR A 341 -8.70 -15.31 18.90
C THR A 341 -7.83 -14.91 17.71
N MET A 342 -6.56 -14.57 17.94
CA MET A 342 -5.63 -14.18 16.87
C MET A 342 -5.35 -15.33 15.92
N TRP A 343 -5.08 -16.53 16.42
CA TRP A 343 -4.80 -17.70 15.58
C TRP A 343 -5.99 -18.06 14.67
N LYS A 344 -7.22 -17.98 15.18
CA LYS A 344 -8.43 -18.18 14.38
C LYS A 344 -8.58 -17.19 13.23
N LYS A 345 -7.98 -16.01 13.34
CA LYS A 345 -8.06 -14.96 12.32
C LYS A 345 -6.95 -15.04 11.27
N LEU A 346 -5.93 -15.88 11.47
CA LEU A 346 -4.81 -15.98 10.53
C LEU A 346 -5.21 -16.32 9.09
N PRO A 347 -6.15 -17.26 8.82
CA PRO A 347 -6.59 -17.48 7.45
C PRO A 347 -7.19 -16.24 6.80
N GLU A 348 -8.05 -15.50 7.52
CA GLU A 348 -8.64 -14.26 7.03
C GLU A 348 -7.59 -13.15 6.88
N PHE A 349 -6.62 -13.09 7.80
CA PHE A 349 -5.50 -12.15 7.74
C PHE A 349 -4.67 -12.34 6.46
N VAL A 350 -4.23 -13.57 6.19
CA VAL A 350 -3.47 -13.90 4.96
C VAL A 350 -4.32 -13.70 3.70
N TRP A 351 -5.61 -14.03 3.74
CA TRP A 351 -6.55 -13.72 2.67
C TRP A 351 -6.60 -12.21 2.36
N ASN A 352 -6.74 -11.39 3.38
CA ASN A 352 -6.82 -9.94 3.21
C ASN A 352 -5.49 -9.36 2.70
N GLY A 353 -4.38 -9.76 3.28
CA GLY A 353 -3.04 -9.25 2.94
C GLY A 353 -2.54 -9.65 1.56
N GLU A 354 -3.01 -10.79 1.00
CA GLU A 354 -2.43 -11.43 -0.19
C GLU A 354 -0.90 -11.58 -0.05
N ASP A 355 -0.47 -11.92 1.17
CA ASP A 355 0.93 -12.12 1.56
C ASP A 355 1.03 -13.29 2.53
N LEU A 356 2.25 -13.77 2.77
CA LEU A 356 2.52 -14.88 3.69
C LEU A 356 3.07 -14.44 5.04
N ASP A 357 3.22 -13.13 5.28
CA ASP A 357 3.74 -12.62 6.54
C ASP A 357 2.67 -12.63 7.63
N ILE A 358 2.86 -13.48 8.64
CA ILE A 358 1.98 -13.56 9.81
C ILE A 358 2.46 -12.70 10.99
N SER A 359 3.67 -12.12 10.92
CA SER A 359 4.26 -11.34 12.02
C SER A 359 3.57 -9.99 12.26
N VAL A 360 2.84 -9.48 11.27
CA VAL A 360 2.15 -8.18 11.32
C VAL A 360 0.64 -8.31 11.56
N MET A 361 0.20 -9.43 12.17
CA MET A 361 -1.22 -9.71 12.44
C MET A 361 -1.92 -8.66 13.32
N PHE A 362 -1.18 -7.86 14.07
CA PHE A 362 -1.71 -6.77 14.89
C PHE A 362 -2.47 -5.71 14.07
N TRP A 363 -2.16 -5.55 12.75
CA TRP A 363 -2.88 -4.62 11.87
C TRP A 363 -4.37 -4.92 11.80
N GLN A 364 -4.74 -6.19 11.63
CA GLN A 364 -6.15 -6.56 11.60
C GLN A 364 -6.82 -6.23 12.93
N SER A 365 -6.15 -6.53 14.05
CA SER A 365 -6.71 -6.30 15.38
C SER A 365 -6.97 -4.81 15.64
N VAL A 366 -6.01 -3.92 15.35
CA VAL A 366 -6.19 -2.48 15.62
C VAL A 366 -7.31 -1.88 14.75
N PHE A 367 -7.39 -2.25 13.47
CA PHE A 367 -8.43 -1.71 12.60
C PHE A 367 -9.82 -2.28 12.94
N GLU A 368 -9.92 -3.52 13.41
CA GLU A 368 -11.18 -4.07 13.94
C GLU A 368 -11.69 -3.29 15.15
N GLN A 369 -10.80 -2.79 16.01
CA GLN A 369 -11.19 -1.97 17.17
C GLN A 369 -11.60 -0.55 16.76
N MET A 370 -11.09 -0.05 15.65
CA MET A 370 -11.37 1.31 15.15
C MET A 370 -12.67 1.42 14.36
N LYS A 371 -13.06 0.39 13.59
CA LYS A 371 -14.08 0.45 12.53
C LYS A 371 -15.46 0.94 12.97
N ASP A 372 -15.85 0.71 14.22
CA ASP A 372 -17.17 1.10 14.73
C ASP A 372 -17.19 2.57 15.23
N ASN A 373 -16.03 3.22 15.30
CA ASN A 373 -15.86 4.57 15.80
C ASN A 373 -15.37 5.56 14.75
N VAL A 374 -14.51 5.12 13.82
CA VAL A 374 -13.88 5.97 12.82
C VAL A 374 -13.85 5.28 11.46
N THR A 375 -13.82 6.06 10.38
CA THR A 375 -13.69 5.56 9.00
C THR A 375 -12.29 5.84 8.44
N VAL A 376 -11.52 6.73 9.08
CA VAL A 376 -10.16 7.12 8.68
C VAL A 376 -9.20 6.93 9.83
N ALA A 377 -8.00 6.38 9.57
CA ALA A 377 -6.94 6.20 10.55
C ALA A 377 -5.63 6.85 10.09
N LEU A 378 -5.07 7.74 10.90
CA LEU A 378 -3.71 8.27 10.68
C LEU A 378 -2.68 7.28 11.20
N CYS A 379 -1.70 6.94 10.37
CA CYS A 379 -0.68 5.92 10.64
C CYS A 379 0.73 6.45 10.37
N GLY A 380 1.72 5.95 11.13
CA GLY A 380 3.11 6.42 11.06
C GLY A 380 3.98 5.80 9.96
N GLN A 381 3.42 5.05 9.00
CA GLN A 381 4.20 4.42 7.93
C GLN A 381 4.89 5.46 7.03
N GLY A 382 6.01 5.05 6.43
CA GLY A 382 6.87 5.88 5.60
C GLY A 382 7.92 6.67 6.39
N ALA A 383 7.76 6.82 7.70
CA ALA A 383 8.73 7.54 8.54
C ALA A 383 10.10 6.85 8.57
N ASP A 384 10.14 5.53 8.66
CA ASP A 384 11.38 4.75 8.71
C ASP A 384 12.16 4.83 7.40
N GLU A 385 11.48 4.74 6.27
CA GLU A 385 12.07 4.79 4.93
C GLU A 385 12.56 6.21 4.58
N LEU A 386 11.90 7.25 5.06
CA LEU A 386 12.32 8.63 4.85
C LEU A 386 13.46 9.05 5.79
N HIS A 387 13.47 8.59 7.03
CA HIS A 387 14.36 9.07 8.09
C HIS A 387 15.41 8.04 8.55
N ALA A 388 15.59 6.94 7.82
CA ALA A 388 16.51 5.85 8.13
C ALA A 388 16.27 5.24 9.53
N GLY A 389 15.03 4.79 9.79
CA GLY A 389 14.62 4.29 11.11
C GLY A 389 15.00 2.85 11.41
N TYR A 390 15.29 2.01 10.41
CA TYR A 390 15.55 0.59 10.64
C TYR A 390 16.98 0.30 11.08
N SER A 391 17.15 -0.63 12.00
CA SER A 391 18.48 -1.03 12.53
C SER A 391 19.41 -1.60 11.45
N ARG A 392 18.87 -2.23 10.40
CA ARG A 392 19.65 -2.77 9.27
C ARG A 392 20.45 -1.72 8.52
N TYR A 393 20.04 -0.45 8.54
CA TYR A 393 20.77 0.63 7.87
C TYR A 393 22.17 0.89 8.47
N ARG A 394 22.44 0.41 9.70
CA ARG A 394 23.79 0.47 10.31
C ARG A 394 24.73 -0.62 9.79
N ASN A 395 24.20 -1.67 9.14
CA ASN A 395 24.98 -2.78 8.62
C ASN A 395 24.42 -3.25 7.28
N LEU A 396 24.53 -2.41 6.26
CA LEU A 396 24.02 -2.70 4.91
C LEU A 396 24.66 -3.96 4.30
N GLN A 397 25.97 -4.15 4.52
CA GLN A 397 26.67 -5.34 4.03
C GLN A 397 26.14 -6.62 4.71
N GLY A 398 25.90 -6.58 6.02
CA GLY A 398 25.32 -7.71 6.74
C GLY A 398 23.92 -8.04 6.25
N HIS A 399 23.11 -7.00 5.96
CA HIS A 399 21.78 -7.17 5.39
C HIS A 399 21.84 -7.76 3.97
N ALA A 400 22.72 -7.24 3.11
CA ALA A 400 22.94 -7.78 1.77
C ALA A 400 23.39 -9.26 1.80
N ASN A 401 24.30 -9.61 2.71
CA ASN A 401 24.76 -10.99 2.88
C ASN A 401 23.64 -11.95 3.33
N LEU A 402 22.74 -11.49 4.21
CA LEU A 402 21.56 -12.27 4.63
C LEU A 402 20.65 -12.56 3.44
N ILE A 403 20.33 -11.54 2.64
CA ILE A 403 19.49 -11.71 1.44
C ILE A 403 20.16 -12.67 0.44
N ASN A 404 21.47 -12.50 0.18
CA ASN A 404 22.23 -13.41 -0.70
C ASN A 404 22.16 -14.86 -0.20
N SER A 405 22.42 -15.10 1.10
CA SER A 405 22.36 -16.46 1.66
C SER A 405 20.98 -17.12 1.48
N ARG A 406 19.91 -16.34 1.62
CA ARG A 406 18.53 -16.82 1.39
C ARG A 406 18.26 -17.10 -0.10
N LEU A 407 18.77 -16.29 -1.02
CA LEU A 407 18.64 -16.52 -2.47
C LEU A 407 19.43 -17.78 -2.93
N GLU A 408 20.60 -18.04 -2.35
CA GLU A 408 21.41 -19.23 -2.63
C GLU A 408 20.74 -20.54 -2.20
N LEU A 409 19.76 -20.49 -1.30
CA LEU A 409 18.97 -21.66 -0.91
C LEU A 409 18.04 -22.16 -2.02
N VAL A 410 17.78 -21.36 -3.05
CA VAL A 410 16.87 -21.73 -4.16
C VAL A 410 17.64 -22.50 -5.22
N GLU A 411 17.32 -23.78 -5.39
CA GLU A 411 17.95 -24.63 -6.41
C GLU A 411 17.58 -24.18 -7.82
N LYS A 412 18.60 -24.01 -8.68
CA LYS A 412 18.43 -23.62 -10.10
C LYS A 412 17.62 -22.35 -10.31
N PHE A 413 17.70 -21.43 -9.35
CA PHE A 413 17.00 -20.17 -9.44
C PHE A 413 17.53 -19.36 -10.63
N SER A 414 16.77 -19.35 -11.70
CA SER A 414 16.92 -18.38 -12.78
C SER A 414 15.68 -17.51 -12.78
N ILE A 415 15.85 -16.23 -12.53
CA ILE A 415 14.78 -15.27 -12.78
C ILE A 415 14.74 -15.08 -14.29
N PRO A 416 13.66 -15.48 -14.95
CA PRO A 416 13.50 -15.19 -16.36
C PRO A 416 13.52 -13.66 -16.54
N GLU A 417 14.15 -13.19 -17.61
CA GLU A 417 13.99 -11.81 -18.04
C GLU A 417 12.53 -11.63 -18.44
N VAL A 418 11.72 -11.14 -17.53
CA VAL A 418 10.33 -10.80 -17.76
C VAL A 418 10.20 -9.31 -17.56
N ASP A 419 9.55 -8.64 -18.49
CA ASP A 419 9.15 -7.24 -18.27
C ASP A 419 8.17 -7.20 -17.07
N ARG A 420 8.65 -6.57 -16.00
CA ARG A 420 7.90 -6.42 -14.74
C ARG A 420 7.42 -4.97 -14.56
N GLY A 421 7.31 -4.25 -15.66
CA GLY A 421 6.84 -2.87 -15.72
C GLY A 421 7.94 -1.85 -16.05
N LEU A 422 7.53 -0.71 -16.62
CA LEU A 422 8.38 0.39 -17.06
C LEU A 422 9.44 -0.02 -18.12
N GLY A 423 9.22 -1.10 -18.88
CA GLY A 423 10.20 -1.60 -19.85
C GLY A 423 11.50 -2.10 -19.19
N LYS A 424 11.51 -2.33 -17.88
CA LYS A 424 12.66 -2.88 -17.16
C LYS A 424 12.45 -4.37 -16.95
N SER A 425 13.28 -5.17 -17.60
CA SER A 425 13.32 -6.59 -17.31
C SER A 425 13.81 -6.85 -15.87
N TRP A 426 13.10 -7.70 -15.18
CA TRP A 426 13.51 -8.20 -13.88
C TRP A 426 14.57 -9.28 -14.13
N SER A 427 15.83 -8.93 -14.02
CA SER A 427 16.96 -9.84 -14.22
C SER A 427 17.55 -10.26 -12.89
N SER A 428 18.26 -11.39 -12.88
CA SER A 428 19.05 -11.81 -11.72
C SER A 428 19.96 -10.68 -11.22
N ARG A 429 20.48 -9.85 -12.13
CA ARG A 429 21.35 -8.72 -11.80
C ARG A 429 20.60 -7.58 -11.10
N SER A 430 19.35 -7.28 -11.47
CA SER A 430 18.58 -6.16 -10.88
C SER A 430 18.09 -6.44 -9.46
N ILE A 431 18.07 -7.73 -9.06
CA ILE A 431 17.67 -8.15 -7.73
C ILE A 431 18.86 -8.48 -6.82
N MET A 432 20.10 -8.32 -7.30
CA MET A 432 21.27 -8.60 -6.44
C MET A 432 21.39 -7.55 -5.33
N PRO A 433 21.53 -7.98 -4.07
CA PRO A 433 21.55 -7.08 -2.92
C PRO A 433 22.68 -6.05 -2.94
N GLU A 434 23.86 -6.41 -3.45
CA GLU A 434 25.00 -5.51 -3.54
C GLU A 434 24.75 -4.26 -4.37
N ASN A 435 23.82 -4.32 -5.31
CA ASN A 435 23.42 -3.16 -6.13
C ASN A 435 22.39 -2.27 -5.43
N ASN A 436 21.64 -2.81 -4.47
CA ASN A 436 20.54 -2.13 -3.81
C ASN A 436 20.94 -1.57 -2.43
N PHE A 437 22.00 -2.12 -1.83
CA PHE A 437 22.48 -1.76 -0.48
C PHE A 437 23.96 -1.31 -0.48
N SER A 438 24.43 -0.71 -1.56
CA SER A 438 25.81 -0.23 -1.70
C SER A 438 26.09 1.03 -0.86
N SER A 439 25.07 1.85 -0.65
CA SER A 439 25.12 3.05 0.19
C SER A 439 23.77 3.30 0.88
N LEU A 440 23.76 4.13 1.94
CA LEU A 440 22.51 4.49 2.62
C LEU A 440 21.57 5.25 1.67
N THR A 441 22.08 6.13 0.80
CA THR A 441 21.25 6.85 -0.16
C THR A 441 20.55 5.90 -1.12
N GLU A 442 21.29 4.98 -1.73
CA GLU A 442 20.73 3.99 -2.68
C GLU A 442 19.76 3.04 -1.98
N THR A 443 20.05 2.63 -0.74
CA THR A 443 19.16 1.79 0.06
C THR A 443 17.82 2.50 0.32
N LEU A 444 17.86 3.75 0.77
CA LEU A 444 16.64 4.52 1.05
C LEU A 444 15.82 4.74 -0.23
N GLU A 445 16.47 5.07 -1.35
CA GLU A 445 15.79 5.24 -2.62
C GLU A 445 15.18 3.91 -3.12
N PHE A 446 15.93 2.80 -3.01
CA PHE A 446 15.45 1.47 -3.34
C PHE A 446 14.21 1.08 -2.52
N GLU A 447 14.25 1.27 -1.20
CA GLU A 447 13.14 0.90 -0.32
C GLU A 447 11.90 1.79 -0.51
N GLN A 448 12.09 3.07 -0.86
CA GLN A 448 10.99 3.97 -1.17
C GLN A 448 10.31 3.68 -2.52
N THR A 449 11.06 3.19 -3.52
CA THR A 449 10.56 3.11 -4.90
C THR A 449 10.36 1.71 -5.45
N ARG A 450 11.07 0.71 -4.92
CA ARG A 450 11.09 -0.66 -5.46
C ARG A 450 10.85 -1.76 -4.41
N GLY A 451 10.90 -1.40 -3.14
CA GLY A 451 10.99 -2.36 -2.06
C GLY A 451 9.95 -2.19 -0.96
N GLN A 452 10.44 -2.13 0.25
CA GLN A 452 9.67 -2.31 1.48
C GLN A 452 8.50 -1.33 1.64
N MET A 453 8.68 -0.06 1.31
CA MET A 453 7.64 0.94 1.56
C MET A 453 6.34 0.62 0.80
N SER A 454 6.40 0.58 -0.53
CA SER A 454 5.19 0.37 -1.34
C SER A 454 4.68 -1.08 -1.33
N ASN A 455 5.61 -2.06 -1.32
CA ASN A 455 5.26 -3.47 -1.52
C ASN A 455 5.03 -4.24 -0.22
N PHE A 456 5.30 -3.63 0.92
CA PHE A 456 5.06 -4.24 2.23
C PHE A 456 4.29 -3.29 3.15
N GLN A 457 4.90 -2.21 3.64
CA GLN A 457 4.32 -1.35 4.67
C GLN A 457 2.98 -0.72 4.21
N LEU A 458 2.97 -0.08 3.06
CA LEU A 458 1.77 0.60 2.55
C LEU A 458 0.74 -0.41 2.05
N ARG A 459 1.18 -1.47 1.35
CA ARG A 459 0.29 -2.50 0.83
C ARG A 459 -0.45 -3.23 1.96
N LEU A 460 0.24 -3.70 2.99
CA LEU A 460 -0.39 -4.41 4.10
C LEU A 460 -1.24 -3.47 4.96
N GLY A 461 -0.76 -2.23 5.20
CA GLY A 461 -1.55 -1.20 5.89
C GLY A 461 -2.89 -0.92 5.20
N ASP A 462 -2.89 -0.72 3.88
CA ASP A 462 -4.10 -0.52 3.08
C ASP A 462 -5.01 -1.76 3.09
N ARG A 463 -4.45 -2.96 2.87
CA ARG A 463 -5.22 -4.19 2.80
C ARG A 463 -5.97 -4.51 4.08
N HIS A 464 -5.27 -4.43 5.22
CA HIS A 464 -5.87 -4.77 6.51
C HIS A 464 -6.82 -3.69 7.04
N SER A 465 -6.56 -2.41 6.76
CA SER A 465 -7.50 -1.34 7.08
C SER A 465 -8.78 -1.46 6.23
N MET A 466 -8.62 -1.69 4.91
CA MET A 466 -9.75 -1.84 4.01
C MET A 466 -10.56 -3.13 4.23
N ALA A 467 -9.95 -4.18 4.76
CA ALA A 467 -10.67 -5.36 5.23
C ALA A 467 -11.72 -5.02 6.31
N GLN A 468 -11.54 -3.90 6.99
CA GLN A 468 -12.47 -3.36 7.99
C GLN A 468 -13.25 -2.12 7.49
N ALA A 469 -13.26 -1.85 6.17
CA ALA A 469 -13.85 -0.65 5.57
C ALA A 469 -13.33 0.64 6.23
N LEU A 470 -12.02 0.72 6.48
CA LEU A 470 -11.36 1.84 7.14
C LEU A 470 -10.18 2.32 6.27
N GLU A 471 -10.06 3.64 6.09
CA GLU A 471 -9.00 4.25 5.31
C GLU A 471 -7.76 4.56 6.14
N ALA A 472 -6.64 3.88 5.89
CA ALA A 472 -5.34 4.27 6.44
C ALA A 472 -4.75 5.44 5.63
N ARG A 473 -4.35 6.52 6.33
CA ARG A 473 -3.63 7.70 5.81
C ARG A 473 -2.26 7.82 6.46
N VAL A 474 -1.27 8.23 5.69
CA VAL A 474 0.15 8.23 6.08
C VAL A 474 0.75 9.63 6.02
N PRO A 475 0.69 10.41 7.11
CA PRO A 475 1.13 11.81 7.13
C PRO A 475 2.60 12.03 6.74
N PHE A 476 3.49 11.10 7.05
CA PHE A 476 4.91 11.23 6.68
C PHE A 476 5.13 11.26 5.16
N LEU A 477 4.21 10.69 4.38
CA LEU A 477 4.27 10.68 2.92
C LEU A 477 3.53 11.86 2.25
N GLY A 478 3.10 12.88 3.00
CA GLY A 478 2.67 14.14 2.40
C GLY A 478 3.83 14.87 1.75
N MET A 479 3.62 15.43 0.56
CA MET A 479 4.67 16.10 -0.21
C MET A 479 5.34 17.23 0.57
N SER A 480 4.59 17.94 1.42
CA SER A 480 5.11 18.98 2.33
C SER A 480 6.18 18.48 3.30
N HIS A 481 6.09 17.21 3.74
CA HIS A 481 7.08 16.59 4.62
C HIS A 481 8.13 15.76 3.87
N ALA A 482 7.68 14.91 2.92
CA ALA A 482 8.56 13.98 2.22
C ALA A 482 9.67 14.69 1.43
N ASN A 483 9.36 15.84 0.80
CA ASN A 483 10.35 16.65 0.08
C ASN A 483 11.43 17.22 1.01
N LEU A 484 11.09 17.61 2.23
CA LEU A 484 12.05 18.06 3.24
C LEU A 484 12.88 16.89 3.76
N ALA A 485 12.23 15.77 4.06
CA ALA A 485 12.87 14.56 4.53
C ALA A 485 13.90 14.03 3.51
N ASN A 486 13.57 13.98 2.22
CA ASN A 486 14.46 13.50 1.18
C ASN A 486 15.72 14.39 0.95
N LYS A 487 15.69 15.62 1.42
CA LYS A 487 16.84 16.54 1.40
C LYS A 487 17.72 16.48 2.67
N LEU A 488 17.35 15.71 3.69
CA LEU A 488 18.14 15.61 4.91
C LEU A 488 19.52 15.02 4.62
N PRO A 489 20.61 15.61 5.16
CA PRO A 489 21.94 14.98 5.13
C PRO A 489 21.91 13.61 5.80
N LEU A 490 22.75 12.69 5.34
CA LEU A 490 22.79 11.33 5.88
C LEU A 490 23.14 11.30 7.38
N SER A 491 24.02 12.19 7.83
CA SER A 491 24.38 12.37 9.25
C SER A 491 23.22 12.83 10.14
N TRP A 492 22.17 13.40 9.55
CA TRP A 492 20.94 13.79 10.25
C TRP A 492 19.80 12.77 10.11
N ARG A 493 20.04 11.70 9.37
CA ARG A 493 19.14 10.53 9.34
C ARG A 493 19.61 9.46 10.31
N LEU A 494 20.90 9.10 10.25
CA LEU A 494 21.47 7.98 10.99
C LEU A 494 22.86 8.35 11.56
N SER A 495 23.09 7.99 12.82
CA SER A 495 24.37 8.03 13.48
C SER A 495 24.75 6.63 13.98
N ASP A 496 25.96 6.48 14.55
CA ASP A 496 26.41 5.23 15.18
C ASP A 496 25.48 4.80 16.34
N LYS A 497 24.82 5.73 16.98
CA LYS A 497 24.00 5.48 18.18
C LYS A 497 22.50 5.57 17.90
N ASP A 498 22.07 6.58 17.17
CA ASP A 498 20.67 6.93 17.01
C ASP A 498 20.25 6.96 15.55
N GLU A 499 19.04 6.55 15.26
CA GLU A 499 18.31 6.70 14.00
C GLU A 499 17.39 7.94 14.06
N LYS A 500 16.91 8.39 12.89
CA LYS A 500 15.94 9.49 12.76
C LYS A 500 16.38 10.80 13.42
N MET A 501 17.68 11.13 13.33
CA MET A 501 18.30 12.25 14.04
C MET A 501 17.56 13.59 13.85
N ALA A 502 17.23 13.95 12.61
CA ALA A 502 16.48 15.18 12.31
C ALA A 502 15.05 15.13 12.86
N LEU A 503 14.38 13.98 12.77
CA LEU A 503 13.03 13.82 13.29
C LEU A 503 12.99 13.92 14.82
N ARG A 504 14.00 13.37 15.51
CA ARG A 504 14.16 13.54 16.97
C ARG A 504 14.43 15.00 17.35
N ALA A 505 15.25 15.72 16.57
CA ALA A 505 15.48 17.14 16.79
C ALA A 505 14.21 17.98 16.58
N ALA A 506 13.36 17.61 15.60
CA ALA A 506 12.05 18.22 15.42
C ALA A 506 11.09 17.88 16.58
N ALA A 507 11.10 16.63 17.05
CA ALA A 507 10.30 16.18 18.18
C ALA A 507 10.66 16.89 19.51
N ASP A 508 11.93 17.28 19.70
CA ASP A 508 12.34 18.09 20.85
C ASP A 508 11.66 19.47 20.93
N LEU A 509 11.07 19.94 19.83
CA LEU A 509 10.28 21.19 19.79
C LEU A 509 8.81 20.99 20.22
N THR A 510 8.39 19.75 20.41
CA THR A 510 7.03 19.39 20.85
C THR A 510 6.96 19.18 22.36
N THR A 511 5.76 18.92 22.86
CA THR A 511 5.49 18.58 24.27
C THR A 511 5.73 17.11 24.61
N LEU A 512 6.23 16.30 23.65
CA LEU A 512 6.48 14.87 23.88
C LEU A 512 7.50 14.65 25.02
N PRO A 513 7.25 13.64 25.90
CA PRO A 513 8.23 13.22 26.90
C PRO A 513 9.56 12.84 26.28
N LYS A 514 10.68 13.20 26.92
CA LYS A 514 12.02 12.88 26.42
C LYS A 514 12.26 11.39 26.25
N GLU A 515 11.66 10.57 27.10
CA GLU A 515 11.69 9.12 27.02
C GLU A 515 11.13 8.61 25.68
N ILE A 516 10.08 9.24 25.17
CA ILE A 516 9.48 8.92 23.87
C ILE A 516 10.37 9.45 22.73
N VAL A 517 10.84 10.71 22.83
CA VAL A 517 11.70 11.31 21.80
C VAL A 517 13.01 10.55 21.63
N ARG A 518 13.55 9.94 22.70
CA ARG A 518 14.81 9.14 22.69
C ARG A 518 14.59 7.64 22.67
N ARG A 519 13.34 7.19 22.58
CA ARG A 519 13.02 5.76 22.53
C ARG A 519 13.62 5.13 21.26
N PRO A 520 14.39 4.03 21.39
CA PRO A 520 14.93 3.33 20.22
C PRO A 520 13.81 2.76 19.35
N LYS A 521 14.03 2.64 18.04
CA LYS A 521 13.12 1.97 17.13
C LYS A 521 13.08 0.47 17.44
N LEU A 522 11.88 -0.03 17.69
CA LEU A 522 11.59 -1.46 17.77
C LEU A 522 10.78 -1.87 16.53
N PRO A 523 11.04 -3.06 15.94
CA PRO A 523 10.22 -3.59 14.85
C PRO A 523 8.78 -3.80 15.34
N ALA A 524 7.79 -3.32 14.59
CA ALA A 524 6.40 -3.33 15.02
C ALA A 524 5.88 -4.74 15.38
N GLY A 525 6.15 -5.75 14.55
CA GLY A 525 5.71 -7.13 14.81
C GLY A 525 6.25 -7.72 16.11
N THR A 526 7.53 -7.44 16.43
CA THR A 526 8.18 -7.94 17.65
C THR A 526 7.91 -7.09 18.89
N ALA A 527 7.47 -5.85 18.72
CA ALA A 527 7.16 -4.94 19.81
C ALA A 527 5.70 -5.05 20.26
N THR A 528 4.77 -5.22 19.32
CA THR A 528 3.34 -5.21 19.58
C THR A 528 2.79 -6.58 19.97
N SER A 529 3.32 -7.68 19.39
CA SER A 529 2.85 -9.05 19.65
C SER A 529 3.98 -10.09 19.67
N PRO A 530 5.04 -9.90 20.47
CA PRO A 530 6.20 -10.79 20.46
C PRO A 530 5.88 -12.21 20.90
N THR A 531 4.95 -12.40 21.84
CA THR A 531 4.59 -13.70 22.41
C THR A 531 3.71 -14.50 21.45
N LEU A 532 2.69 -13.89 20.87
CA LEU A 532 1.69 -14.55 20.01
C LEU A 532 2.31 -15.26 18.80
N VAL A 533 3.26 -14.62 18.15
CA VAL A 533 3.96 -15.18 16.97
C VAL A 533 4.93 -16.27 17.38
N SER A 534 5.70 -16.07 18.46
CA SER A 534 6.68 -17.06 18.93
C SER A 534 6.01 -18.35 19.44
N GLU A 535 4.87 -18.25 20.08
CA GLU A 535 4.07 -19.40 20.53
C GLU A 535 3.51 -20.18 19.34
N LEU A 536 2.97 -19.51 18.33
CA LEU A 536 2.51 -20.14 17.09
C LEU A 536 3.64 -20.91 16.39
N ILE A 537 4.81 -20.28 16.23
CA ILE A 537 5.98 -20.92 15.62
C ILE A 537 6.41 -22.14 16.43
N THR A 538 6.48 -22.02 17.75
CA THR A 538 6.85 -23.12 18.64
C THR A 538 5.88 -24.29 18.53
N THR A 539 4.58 -24.01 18.53
CA THR A 539 3.51 -25.02 18.46
C THR A 539 3.47 -25.77 17.13
N LEU A 540 3.79 -25.09 16.03
CA LEU A 540 3.70 -25.64 14.67
C LEU A 540 5.06 -25.96 14.03
N SER A 541 6.18 -25.87 14.74
CA SER A 541 7.53 -25.99 14.16
C SER A 541 7.77 -27.30 13.40
N ASP A 542 7.38 -28.43 13.99
CA ASP A 542 7.55 -29.75 13.35
C ASP A 542 6.70 -29.85 12.07
N ARG A 543 5.46 -29.40 12.14
CA ARG A 543 4.53 -29.39 10.99
C ARG A 543 5.00 -28.42 9.90
N ALA A 544 5.52 -27.24 10.27
CA ALA A 544 6.07 -26.26 9.35
C ALA A 544 7.23 -26.86 8.52
N SER A 545 8.10 -27.67 9.18
CA SER A 545 9.19 -28.36 8.52
C SER A 545 8.71 -29.44 7.53
N ASP A 546 7.59 -30.10 7.82
CA ASP A 546 7.00 -31.07 6.89
C ASP A 546 6.31 -30.36 5.71
N TRP A 547 5.53 -29.32 5.97
CA TRP A 547 4.90 -28.51 4.92
C TRP A 547 5.92 -27.87 3.97
N ALA A 548 7.05 -27.38 4.49
CA ALA A 548 8.10 -26.77 3.67
C ALA A 548 8.57 -27.69 2.53
N LYS A 549 8.57 -29.02 2.75
CA LYS A 549 9.02 -30.00 1.76
C LYS A 549 8.08 -30.13 0.54
N GLU A 550 6.85 -29.63 0.66
CA GLU A 550 5.85 -29.68 -0.40
C GLU A 550 6.06 -28.59 -1.47
N TYR A 551 6.87 -27.55 -1.19
CA TYR A 551 6.97 -26.34 -2.02
C TYR A 551 8.16 -26.34 -3.02
N GLY A 552 8.69 -27.50 -3.37
CA GLY A 552 9.64 -27.69 -4.46
C GLY A 552 10.89 -26.79 -4.33
N ALA A 553 11.10 -25.87 -5.27
CA ALA A 553 12.28 -24.99 -5.28
C ALA A 553 12.39 -24.09 -4.05
N LEU A 554 11.32 -23.82 -3.32
CA LEU A 554 11.28 -22.94 -2.15
C LEU A 554 11.58 -23.71 -0.84
N THR A 555 11.62 -25.04 -0.87
CA THR A 555 11.76 -25.91 0.31
C THR A 555 12.86 -25.45 1.26
N ARG A 556 14.07 -25.21 0.76
CA ARG A 556 15.22 -24.86 1.60
C ARG A 556 15.09 -23.49 2.26
N GLN A 557 14.51 -22.50 1.55
CA GLN A 557 14.22 -21.19 2.14
C GLN A 557 13.17 -21.29 3.25
N LEU A 558 12.13 -22.12 3.06
CA LEU A 558 11.06 -22.30 4.04
C LEU A 558 11.51 -23.11 5.26
N LEU A 559 12.43 -24.07 5.09
CA LEU A 559 13.05 -24.78 6.23
C LEU A 559 13.91 -23.85 7.10
N ASP A 560 14.50 -22.80 6.52
CA ASP A 560 15.26 -21.77 7.23
C ASP A 560 14.37 -20.72 7.94
N GLN A 561 13.09 -20.64 7.56
CA GLN A 561 12.11 -19.63 8.01
C GLN A 561 10.78 -20.29 8.39
N PRO A 562 10.64 -20.90 9.59
CA PRO A 562 9.44 -21.65 9.98
C PRO A 562 8.15 -20.80 10.00
N ASP A 563 8.23 -19.54 10.36
CA ASP A 563 7.14 -18.57 10.31
C ASP A 563 6.63 -18.37 8.86
N MET A 564 7.56 -18.24 7.92
CA MET A 564 7.23 -18.14 6.50
C MET A 564 6.67 -19.45 5.95
N ALA A 565 7.09 -20.61 6.46
CA ALA A 565 6.50 -21.89 6.07
C ALA A 565 5.03 -22.03 6.52
N ILE A 566 4.70 -21.56 7.73
CA ILE A 566 3.32 -21.48 8.22
C ILE A 566 2.51 -20.51 7.34
N GLY A 567 3.03 -19.30 7.13
CA GLY A 567 2.40 -18.29 6.29
C GLY A 567 2.18 -18.78 4.84
N MET A 568 3.17 -19.49 4.27
CA MET A 568 3.06 -20.10 2.93
C MET A 568 1.94 -21.15 2.87
N ARG A 569 1.80 -21.97 3.92
CA ARG A 569 0.74 -22.97 3.99
C ARG A 569 -0.64 -22.31 4.00
N ILE A 570 -0.81 -21.25 4.79
CA ILE A 570 -2.06 -20.48 4.83
C ILE A 570 -2.30 -19.76 3.48
N PHE A 571 -1.26 -19.14 2.90
CA PHE A 571 -1.35 -18.49 1.60
C PHE A 571 -1.80 -19.46 0.50
N HIS A 572 -1.22 -20.67 0.48
CA HIS A 572 -1.61 -21.74 -0.43
C HIS A 572 -3.10 -22.11 -0.24
N ALA A 573 -3.51 -22.37 1.00
CA ALA A 573 -4.89 -22.71 1.31
C ALA A 573 -5.88 -21.62 0.86
N MET A 574 -5.55 -20.35 1.14
CA MET A 574 -6.46 -19.22 0.88
C MET A 574 -6.50 -18.80 -0.59
N HIS A 575 -5.34 -18.74 -1.24
CA HIS A 575 -5.22 -18.08 -2.54
C HIS A 575 -5.05 -19.01 -3.73
N LEU A 576 -4.61 -20.24 -3.53
CA LEU A 576 -4.27 -21.15 -4.62
C LEU A 576 -5.21 -22.37 -4.68
N THR A 577 -6.24 -22.40 -3.86
CA THR A 577 -7.31 -23.41 -3.89
C THR A 577 -8.66 -22.79 -4.24
N GLU A 578 -9.58 -23.59 -4.78
CA GLU A 578 -10.95 -23.12 -5.06
C GLU A 578 -11.78 -22.92 -3.79
N THR A 579 -11.47 -23.66 -2.74
CA THR A 579 -12.20 -23.64 -1.47
C THR A 579 -11.71 -22.53 -0.53
N GLY A 580 -10.52 -22.00 -0.74
CA GLY A 580 -9.87 -21.02 0.14
C GLY A 580 -10.75 -19.84 0.58
N PRO A 581 -11.47 -19.15 -0.35
CA PRO A 581 -12.35 -18.06 0.04
C PRO A 581 -13.46 -18.44 1.01
N LYS A 582 -13.91 -19.69 0.97
CA LYS A 582 -14.97 -20.23 1.84
C LYS A 582 -14.43 -20.64 3.21
N GLN A 583 -13.16 -21.03 3.28
CA GLN A 583 -12.49 -21.51 4.50
C GLN A 583 -11.83 -20.40 5.33
N ARG A 584 -11.78 -19.15 4.85
CA ARG A 584 -11.09 -18.02 5.52
C ARG A 584 -11.52 -17.75 6.97
N LYS A 585 -12.70 -18.23 7.37
CA LYS A 585 -13.21 -18.16 8.76
C LYS A 585 -13.22 -19.52 9.45
N GLY A 586 -12.59 -20.53 8.87
CA GLY A 586 -12.45 -21.85 9.45
C GLY A 586 -11.47 -21.91 10.62
N ASP A 587 -11.42 -23.05 11.29
CA ASP A 587 -10.38 -23.31 12.28
C ASP A 587 -9.01 -23.39 11.59
N LEU A 588 -7.98 -22.78 12.20
CA LEU A 588 -6.66 -22.70 11.62
C LEU A 588 -6.07 -24.07 11.29
N LEU A 589 -6.20 -25.03 12.21
CA LEU A 589 -5.63 -26.35 12.03
C LEU A 589 -6.34 -27.13 10.91
N ASP A 590 -7.67 -27.03 10.83
CA ASP A 590 -8.44 -27.63 9.74
C ASP A 590 -8.03 -27.05 8.39
N VAL A 591 -7.84 -25.72 8.31
CA VAL A 591 -7.35 -25.02 7.10
C VAL A 591 -5.97 -25.51 6.70
N LEU A 592 -5.07 -25.71 7.65
CA LEU A 592 -3.69 -26.15 7.39
C LEU A 592 -3.60 -27.63 6.97
N ASP A 593 -4.54 -28.45 7.42
CA ASP A 593 -4.55 -29.91 7.11
C ASP A 593 -5.19 -30.26 5.78
N ASP A 594 -6.18 -29.48 5.33
CA ASP A 594 -6.93 -29.74 4.09
C ASP A 594 -6.46 -28.84 2.93
N VAL A 595 -5.16 -28.80 2.69
CA VAL A 595 -4.59 -28.07 1.54
C VAL A 595 -4.25 -29.05 0.43
N GLY A 596 -4.82 -28.85 -0.75
CA GLY A 596 -4.53 -29.65 -1.95
C GLY A 596 -3.06 -29.59 -2.39
N PRO A 597 -2.68 -30.32 -3.44
CA PRO A 597 -1.31 -30.30 -3.93
C PRO A 597 -0.89 -28.91 -4.40
N TRP A 598 0.39 -28.58 -4.20
CA TRP A 598 0.98 -27.34 -4.69
C TRP A 598 0.80 -27.22 -6.22
N PRO A 599 0.24 -26.11 -6.74
CA PRO A 599 0.09 -25.91 -8.18
C PRO A 599 1.47 -25.82 -8.86
N GLN A 600 1.65 -26.61 -9.94
CA GLN A 600 2.89 -26.61 -10.73
C GLN A 600 2.87 -25.57 -11.84
#